data_7bb073616c31e6a4a38dc1e435109432
#
_entry.id   7bb073616c31e6a4a38dc1e435109432
#
_cell.length_a   1.000
_cell.length_b   1.000
_cell.length_c   1.000
_cell.angle_alpha   90.00
_cell.angle_beta   90.00
_cell.angle_gamma   90.00
#
_symmetry.space_group_name_H-M   'P 1'
#
loop_
_entity.id
_entity.type
_entity.pdbx_description
1 polymer ?
#
loop_
_entity_poly.entity_id
_entity_poly.type
_entity_poly.pdbx_seq_one_letter_code
_entity_poly.pdbx_strand_id
1 'polypeptide(L)'
;MRGLLVGRMQPFHRGHLEVIKRILEEVDELIICIGSAQLSHSIRDPFTAGERVMMLTKALSENGIPASRYYIIPVQDIECNALWVGHIKMLTPPFDRVYSGNPLVQRLFSEDGYEVTAPPLFYRERYSGTEVRRRMLDDGDWRSLLPDSVVEVIDEINGVERIKHLAKKEVSELGGIS
;
A
#
# COMPACT_ATOMS: atom_id res chain seq x y z
N MET A 1 12.33 12.96 14.78
CA MET A 1 12.67 12.52 13.40
C MET A 1 11.43 11.95 12.74
N ARG A 2 11.19 12.29 11.49
CA ARG A 2 10.01 11.83 10.73
C ARG A 2 10.44 10.97 9.54
N GLY A 3 9.86 9.78 9.43
CA GLY A 3 10.07 8.87 8.30
C GLY A 3 9.02 9.00 7.23
N LEU A 4 9.35 8.62 6.00
CA LEU A 4 8.43 8.46 4.87
C LEU A 4 8.45 7.02 4.39
N LEU A 5 7.29 6.39 4.29
CA LEU A 5 7.11 5.06 3.68
C LEU A 5 6.18 5.19 2.49
N VAL A 6 6.57 4.63 1.36
CA VAL A 6 5.76 4.60 0.15
C VAL A 6 5.35 3.17 -0.17
N GLY A 7 4.06 2.95 -0.38
CA GLY A 7 3.52 1.65 -0.78
C GLY A 7 2.14 1.76 -1.40
N ARG A 8 1.76 0.80 -2.24
CA ARG A 8 0.43 0.81 -2.87
C ARG A 8 -0.70 0.33 -1.96
N MET A 9 -0.41 -0.61 -1.05
CA MET A 9 -1.38 -1.15 -0.10
C MET A 9 -2.63 -1.74 -0.79
N GLN A 10 -2.45 -2.65 -1.71
CA GLN A 10 -3.51 -3.24 -2.54
C GLN A 10 -3.75 -4.74 -2.30
N PRO A 11 -4.27 -5.14 -1.14
CA PRO A 11 -4.65 -4.36 0.04
C PRO A 11 -3.52 -4.20 1.05
N PHE A 12 -3.79 -3.45 2.11
CA PHE A 12 -2.97 -3.44 3.32
C PHE A 12 -2.99 -4.83 3.97
N HIS A 13 -1.82 -5.39 4.27
CA HIS A 13 -1.68 -6.74 4.83
C HIS A 13 -0.77 -6.77 6.06
N ARG A 14 -0.66 -7.93 6.71
CA ARG A 14 0.13 -8.09 7.94
C ARG A 14 1.62 -7.75 7.74
N GLY A 15 2.18 -8.01 6.56
CA GLY A 15 3.55 -7.61 6.23
C GLY A 15 3.76 -6.09 6.29
N HIS A 16 2.83 -5.32 5.75
CA HIS A 16 2.86 -3.85 5.86
C HIS A 16 2.77 -3.37 7.31
N LEU A 17 1.90 -4.00 8.10
CA LEU A 17 1.74 -3.65 9.51
C LEU A 17 3.04 -3.86 10.30
N GLU A 18 3.73 -4.97 10.09
CA GLU A 18 5.00 -5.25 10.78
C GLU A 18 6.11 -4.28 10.33
N VAL A 19 6.16 -3.92 9.05
CA VAL A 19 7.08 -2.89 8.55
C VAL A 19 6.82 -1.55 9.24
N ILE A 20 5.57 -1.12 9.33
CA ILE A 20 5.20 0.14 10.00
C ILE A 20 5.58 0.11 11.47
N LYS A 21 5.28 -0.97 12.19
CA LYS A 21 5.67 -1.13 13.60
C LYS A 21 7.17 -1.00 13.77
N ARG A 22 7.95 -1.65 12.91
CA ARG A 22 9.41 -1.62 12.98
C ARG A 22 9.97 -0.24 12.70
N ILE A 23 9.45 0.47 11.70
CA ILE A 23 9.89 1.84 11.40
C ILE A 23 9.56 2.78 12.56
N LEU A 24 8.40 2.63 13.21
CA LEU A 24 8.01 3.46 14.35
C LEU A 24 8.83 3.22 15.63
N GLU A 25 9.68 2.20 15.67
CA GLU A 25 10.71 2.05 16.70
C GLU A 25 11.90 3.00 16.45
N GLU A 26 12.11 3.43 15.21
CA GLU A 26 13.25 4.24 14.79
C GLU A 26 12.90 5.72 14.62
N VAL A 27 11.62 6.06 14.38
CA VAL A 27 11.17 7.43 14.12
C VAL A 27 10.05 7.84 15.06
N ASP A 28 9.91 9.14 15.29
CA ASP A 28 8.84 9.69 16.14
C ASP A 28 7.48 9.68 15.44
N GLU A 29 7.46 10.01 14.15
CA GLU A 29 6.27 10.02 13.31
C GLU A 29 6.58 9.39 11.96
N LEU A 30 5.56 8.78 11.34
CA LEU A 30 5.68 8.15 10.02
C LEU A 30 4.65 8.73 9.05
N ILE A 31 5.13 9.21 7.91
CA ILE A 31 4.28 9.54 6.78
C ILE A 31 4.12 8.29 5.93
N ILE A 32 2.89 7.82 5.79
CA ILE A 32 2.55 6.64 4.98
C ILE A 32 1.89 7.13 3.69
N CYS A 33 2.66 7.14 2.61
CA CYS A 33 2.16 7.50 1.28
C CYS A 33 1.52 6.28 0.61
N ILE A 34 0.24 6.41 0.29
CA ILE A 34 -0.48 5.43 -0.53
C ILE A 34 -0.26 5.79 -1.99
N GLY A 35 0.66 5.09 -2.64
CA GLY A 35 1.02 5.31 -4.04
C GLY A 35 -0.07 4.88 -5.01
N SER A 36 0.03 5.37 -6.25
CA SER A 36 -0.94 5.11 -7.32
C SER A 36 -2.38 5.34 -6.85
N ALA A 37 -2.61 6.48 -6.20
CA ALA A 37 -3.90 6.79 -5.56
C ALA A 37 -5.06 6.86 -6.56
N GLN A 38 -4.78 7.19 -7.81
CA GLN A 38 -5.77 7.27 -8.90
C GLN A 38 -6.21 5.89 -9.42
N LEU A 39 -5.45 4.82 -9.14
CA LEU A 39 -5.74 3.48 -9.64
C LEU A 39 -6.71 2.74 -8.74
N SER A 40 -7.70 2.12 -9.37
CA SER A 40 -8.66 1.23 -8.73
C SER A 40 -9.38 0.38 -9.78
N HIS A 41 -10.20 -0.57 -9.32
CA HIS A 41 -11.09 -1.37 -10.18
C HIS A 41 -10.35 -2.13 -11.29
N SER A 42 -9.15 -2.62 -10.98
CA SER A 42 -8.41 -3.59 -11.79
C SER A 42 -7.98 -4.78 -10.91
N ILE A 43 -7.57 -5.88 -11.53
CA ILE A 43 -7.08 -7.05 -10.75
C ILE A 43 -5.82 -6.69 -9.96
N ARG A 44 -4.96 -5.87 -10.54
CA ARG A 44 -3.71 -5.45 -9.90
C ARG A 44 -3.93 -4.40 -8.81
N ASP A 45 -4.86 -3.49 -9.03
CA ASP A 45 -5.18 -2.36 -8.16
C ASP A 45 -6.70 -2.31 -7.91
N PRO A 46 -7.27 -3.26 -7.13
CA PRO A 46 -8.73 -3.37 -7.00
C PRO A 46 -9.36 -2.29 -6.12
N PHE A 47 -8.60 -1.70 -5.18
CA PHE A 47 -9.14 -0.85 -4.14
C PHE A 47 -8.84 0.63 -4.38
N THR A 48 -9.84 1.49 -4.14
CA THR A 48 -9.68 2.95 -4.23
C THR A 48 -8.72 3.49 -3.16
N ALA A 49 -8.24 4.71 -3.34
CA ALA A 49 -7.43 5.39 -2.33
C ALA A 49 -8.18 5.53 -1.01
N GLY A 50 -9.47 5.93 -1.04
CA GLY A 50 -10.29 6.06 0.16
C GLY A 50 -10.48 4.75 0.92
N GLU A 51 -10.69 3.64 0.20
CA GLU A 51 -10.79 2.31 0.79
C GLU A 51 -9.47 1.89 1.45
N ARG A 52 -8.33 2.17 0.82
CA ARG A 52 -7.01 1.89 1.38
C ARG A 52 -6.69 2.75 2.60
N VAL A 53 -7.09 4.03 2.61
CA VAL A 53 -7.01 4.90 3.80
C VAL A 53 -7.81 4.30 4.95
N MET A 54 -9.02 3.84 4.67
CA MET A 54 -9.87 3.21 5.70
C MET A 54 -9.23 1.93 6.27
N MET A 55 -8.66 1.08 5.41
CA MET A 55 -7.94 -0.13 5.82
C MET A 55 -6.78 0.20 6.76
N LEU A 56 -5.92 1.14 6.37
CA LEU A 56 -4.78 1.55 7.19
C LEU A 56 -5.23 2.15 8.52
N THR A 57 -6.16 3.10 8.49
CA THR A 57 -6.63 3.79 9.68
C THR A 57 -7.18 2.81 10.72
N LYS A 58 -8.02 1.87 10.29
CA LYS A 58 -8.59 0.86 11.19
C LYS A 58 -7.53 -0.12 11.70
N ALA A 59 -6.63 -0.59 10.82
CA ALA A 59 -5.58 -1.53 11.22
C ALA A 59 -4.58 -0.91 12.22
N LEU A 60 -4.17 0.32 12.02
CA LEU A 60 -3.26 1.02 12.93
C LEU A 60 -3.91 1.26 14.30
N SER A 61 -5.18 1.69 14.30
CA SER A 61 -5.96 1.87 15.54
C SER A 61 -6.13 0.56 16.30
N GLU A 62 -6.54 -0.51 15.65
CA GLU A 62 -6.69 -1.86 16.22
C GLU A 62 -5.39 -2.37 16.88
N ASN A 63 -4.26 -1.99 16.33
CA ASN A 63 -2.94 -2.38 16.83
C ASN A 63 -2.31 -1.37 17.81
N GLY A 64 -3.09 -0.44 18.33
CA GLY A 64 -2.67 0.49 19.39
C GLY A 64 -1.68 1.56 18.92
N ILE A 65 -1.58 1.82 17.61
CA ILE A 65 -0.73 2.89 17.08
C ILE A 65 -1.54 4.19 17.08
N PRO A 66 -1.18 5.17 17.92
CA PRO A 66 -1.97 6.39 18.06
C PRO A 66 -1.89 7.27 16.81
N ALA A 67 -2.97 7.95 16.47
CA ALA A 67 -3.06 8.83 15.31
C ALA A 67 -2.04 9.98 15.29
N SER A 68 -1.49 10.33 16.45
CA SER A 68 -0.41 11.32 16.59
C SER A 68 0.95 10.83 16.05
N ARG A 69 1.08 9.53 15.77
CA ARG A 69 2.32 8.90 15.33
C ARG A 69 2.43 8.73 13.81
N TYR A 70 1.38 9.04 13.05
CA TYR A 70 1.41 8.85 11.60
C TYR A 70 0.53 9.84 10.84
N TYR A 71 0.84 9.95 9.54
CA TYR A 71 0.02 10.64 8.53
C TYR A 71 -0.23 9.65 7.39
N ILE A 72 -1.47 9.53 6.92
CA ILE A 72 -1.82 8.72 5.75
C ILE A 72 -2.15 9.66 4.61
N ILE A 73 -1.35 9.63 3.55
CA ILE A 73 -1.44 10.56 2.44
C ILE A 73 -1.52 9.80 1.12
N PRO A 74 -2.69 9.80 0.44
CA PRO A 74 -2.80 9.29 -0.92
C PRO A 74 -2.02 10.16 -1.90
N VAL A 75 -1.25 9.53 -2.79
CA VAL A 75 -0.39 10.20 -3.76
C VAL A 75 -0.66 9.64 -5.15
N GLN A 76 -1.03 10.51 -6.08
CA GLN A 76 -1.18 10.16 -7.49
C GLN A 76 0.18 9.96 -8.15
N ASP A 77 0.25 9.06 -9.12
CA ASP A 77 1.38 8.97 -10.02
C ASP A 77 1.44 10.21 -10.92
N ILE A 78 2.66 10.62 -11.24
CA ILE A 78 2.93 11.62 -12.28
C ILE A 78 3.84 11.00 -13.35
N GLU A 79 3.69 11.44 -14.59
CA GLU A 79 4.41 10.86 -15.74
C GLU A 79 5.91 11.20 -15.77
N CYS A 80 6.35 12.20 -14.99
CA CYS A 80 7.73 12.64 -14.96
C CYS A 80 8.43 12.20 -13.67
N ASN A 81 9.23 11.12 -13.75
CA ASN A 81 9.95 10.60 -12.59
C ASN A 81 10.91 11.62 -11.96
N ALA A 82 11.54 12.47 -12.76
CA ALA A 82 12.47 13.50 -12.28
C ALA A 82 11.80 14.54 -11.35
N LEU A 83 10.48 14.70 -11.45
CA LEU A 83 9.71 15.64 -10.62
C LEU A 83 9.03 14.96 -9.44
N TRP A 84 9.13 13.63 -9.33
CA TRP A 84 8.33 12.86 -8.38
C TRP A 84 8.66 13.16 -6.91
N VAL A 85 9.95 13.35 -6.57
CA VAL A 85 10.34 13.71 -5.19
C VAL A 85 9.77 15.08 -4.81
N GLY A 86 9.81 16.06 -5.70
CA GLY A 86 9.18 17.36 -5.48
C GLY A 86 7.66 17.27 -5.29
N HIS A 87 7.02 16.39 -6.06
CA HIS A 87 5.59 16.09 -5.93
C HIS A 87 5.26 15.52 -4.53
N ILE A 88 6.04 14.55 -4.04
CA ILE A 88 5.88 14.03 -2.68
C ILE A 88 6.09 15.13 -1.63
N LYS A 89 7.16 15.91 -1.75
CA LYS A 89 7.47 17.00 -0.80
C LYS A 89 6.37 18.05 -0.74
N MET A 90 5.69 18.31 -1.84
CA MET A 90 4.54 19.25 -1.88
C MET A 90 3.34 18.71 -1.11
N LEU A 91 3.12 17.39 -1.11
CA LEU A 91 1.92 16.74 -0.55
C LEU A 91 2.08 16.31 0.91
N THR A 92 3.30 16.27 1.41
CA THR A 92 3.60 15.67 2.73
C THR A 92 4.19 16.69 3.70
N PRO A 93 4.06 16.47 5.03
CA PRO A 93 4.92 17.13 6.00
C PRO A 93 6.41 16.89 5.70
N PRO A 94 7.32 17.78 6.16
CA PRO A 94 8.76 17.52 6.05
C PRO A 94 9.18 16.21 6.70
N PHE A 95 10.10 15.49 6.06
CA PHE A 95 10.62 14.21 6.54
C PHE A 95 12.15 14.16 6.44
N ASP A 96 12.75 13.30 7.23
CA ASP A 96 14.21 13.20 7.39
C ASP A 96 14.77 11.94 6.72
N ARG A 97 14.00 10.85 6.69
CA ARG A 97 14.43 9.54 6.20
C ARG A 97 13.34 8.88 5.36
N VAL A 98 13.75 8.13 4.35
CA VAL A 98 12.83 7.43 3.43
C VAL A 98 13.00 5.92 3.55
N TYR A 99 11.88 5.21 3.56
CA TYR A 99 11.81 3.75 3.57
C TYR A 99 11.10 3.27 2.31
N SER A 100 11.80 2.52 1.48
CA SER A 100 11.23 1.94 0.27
C SER A 100 11.99 0.71 -0.20
N GLY A 101 11.26 -0.33 -0.60
CA GLY A 101 11.81 -1.50 -1.29
C GLY A 101 11.85 -1.35 -2.81
N ASN A 102 11.29 -0.27 -3.35
CA ASN A 102 11.25 -0.04 -4.80
C ASN A 102 12.55 0.63 -5.29
N PRO A 103 13.31 0.01 -6.21
CA PRO A 103 14.58 0.55 -6.70
C PRO A 103 14.47 1.95 -7.33
N LEU A 104 13.37 2.24 -8.05
CA LEU A 104 13.14 3.55 -8.64
C LEU A 104 12.98 4.62 -7.56
N VAL A 105 12.14 4.36 -6.55
CA VAL A 105 11.92 5.26 -5.41
C VAL A 105 13.22 5.50 -4.65
N GLN A 106 13.98 4.42 -4.37
CA GLN A 106 15.29 4.52 -3.73
C GLN A 106 16.24 5.43 -4.52
N ARG A 107 16.29 5.26 -5.82
CA ARG A 107 17.17 6.06 -6.71
C ARG A 107 16.78 7.53 -6.68
N LEU A 108 15.51 7.84 -6.88
CA LEU A 108 15.02 9.22 -6.95
C LEU A 108 15.27 9.99 -5.65
N PHE A 109 14.99 9.39 -4.50
CA PHE A 109 15.24 10.04 -3.21
C PHE A 109 16.73 10.16 -2.88
N SER A 110 17.53 9.14 -3.22
CA SER A 110 19.00 9.21 -3.01
C SER A 110 19.64 10.32 -3.85
N GLU A 111 19.18 10.54 -5.07
CA GLU A 111 19.64 11.64 -5.94
C GLU A 111 19.23 13.02 -5.38
N ASP A 112 18.11 13.11 -4.65
CA ASP A 112 17.66 14.32 -3.97
C ASP A 112 18.31 14.52 -2.57
N GLY A 113 19.25 13.64 -2.19
CA GLY A 113 20.06 13.76 -0.98
C GLY A 113 19.48 13.11 0.28
N TYR A 114 18.41 12.32 0.16
CA TYR A 114 17.83 11.61 1.30
C TYR A 114 18.56 10.30 1.60
N GLU A 115 18.66 9.97 2.88
CA GLU A 115 18.98 8.61 3.31
C GLU A 115 17.79 7.69 3.04
N VAL A 116 18.00 6.65 2.24
CA VAL A 116 16.96 5.67 1.90
C VAL A 116 17.33 4.32 2.46
N THR A 117 16.41 3.75 3.25
CA THR A 117 16.54 2.44 3.86
C THR A 117 15.52 1.48 3.23
N ALA A 118 15.96 0.31 2.81
CA ALA A 118 15.05 -0.77 2.45
C ALA A 118 14.37 -1.28 3.73
N PRO A 119 13.03 -1.27 3.81
CA PRO A 119 12.36 -1.80 4.98
C PRO A 119 12.58 -3.30 5.10
N PRO A 120 12.62 -3.85 6.32
CA PRO A 120 12.72 -5.29 6.50
C PRO A 120 11.54 -5.99 5.82
N LEU A 121 11.83 -7.08 5.10
CA LEU A 121 10.82 -7.87 4.42
C LEU A 121 10.35 -8.98 5.38
N PHE A 122 9.14 -8.82 5.95
CA PHE A 122 8.53 -9.83 6.80
C PHE A 122 7.76 -10.84 5.95
N TYR A 123 8.28 -12.06 5.85
CA TYR A 123 7.59 -13.19 5.18
C TYR A 123 6.98 -12.82 3.82
N ARG A 124 7.77 -12.17 2.94
CA ARG A 124 7.30 -11.62 1.66
C ARG A 124 6.61 -12.65 0.77
N GLU A 125 7.03 -13.90 0.84
CA GLU A 125 6.39 -14.99 0.09
C GLU A 125 4.94 -15.24 0.55
N ARG A 126 4.68 -15.02 1.83
CA ARG A 126 3.36 -15.17 2.43
C ARG A 126 2.55 -13.87 2.41
N TYR A 127 3.19 -12.74 2.75
CA TYR A 127 2.55 -11.43 2.88
C TYR A 127 2.92 -10.54 1.70
N SER A 128 2.14 -10.60 0.64
CA SER A 128 2.22 -9.67 -0.47
C SER A 128 0.82 -9.37 -1.00
N GLY A 129 0.63 -8.20 -1.59
CA GLY A 129 -0.64 -7.86 -2.22
C GLY A 129 -0.99 -8.83 -3.34
N THR A 130 0.00 -9.28 -4.10
CA THR A 130 -0.18 -10.28 -5.18
C THR A 130 -0.72 -11.61 -4.64
N GLU A 131 -0.16 -12.13 -3.54
CA GLU A 131 -0.62 -13.37 -2.93
C GLU A 131 -2.02 -13.23 -2.35
N VAL A 132 -2.32 -12.12 -1.69
CA VAL A 132 -3.68 -11.86 -1.16
C VAL A 132 -4.70 -11.87 -2.31
N ARG A 133 -4.45 -11.12 -3.37
CA ARG A 133 -5.36 -11.05 -4.53
C ARG A 133 -5.51 -12.39 -5.25
N ARG A 134 -4.42 -13.15 -5.37
CA ARG A 134 -4.46 -14.51 -5.91
C ARG A 134 -5.40 -15.40 -5.11
N ARG A 135 -5.29 -15.39 -3.78
CA ARG A 135 -6.17 -16.19 -2.90
C ARG A 135 -7.62 -15.72 -2.97
N MET A 136 -7.88 -14.43 -3.11
CA MET A 136 -9.24 -13.92 -3.32
C MET A 136 -9.86 -14.46 -4.60
N LEU A 137 -9.10 -14.57 -5.69
CA LEU A 137 -9.56 -15.11 -6.97
C LEU A 137 -9.79 -16.63 -6.92
N ASP A 138 -8.96 -17.35 -6.18
CA ASP A 138 -8.97 -18.82 -6.12
C ASP A 138 -9.84 -19.37 -4.98
N ASP A 139 -10.63 -18.56 -4.30
CA ASP A 139 -11.39 -18.91 -3.08
C ASP A 139 -10.52 -19.48 -1.95
N GLY A 140 -9.25 -19.05 -1.91
CA GLY A 140 -8.30 -19.46 -0.87
C GLY A 140 -8.43 -18.62 0.41
N ASP A 141 -7.61 -18.96 1.40
CA ASP A 141 -7.54 -18.22 2.67
C ASP A 141 -6.74 -16.93 2.54
N TRP A 142 -7.40 -15.87 2.09
CA TRP A 142 -6.85 -14.52 2.05
C TRP A 142 -7.01 -13.78 3.40
N ARG A 143 -8.00 -14.18 4.21
CA ARG A 143 -8.35 -13.51 5.47
C ARG A 143 -7.21 -13.58 6.49
N SER A 144 -6.53 -14.72 6.59
CA SER A 144 -5.42 -14.91 7.53
C SER A 144 -4.19 -14.04 7.23
N LEU A 145 -4.09 -13.49 6.02
CA LEU A 145 -2.98 -12.64 5.59
C LEU A 145 -3.16 -11.17 5.99
N LEU A 146 -4.37 -10.81 6.43
CA LEU A 146 -4.78 -9.43 6.71
C LEU A 146 -5.06 -9.22 8.19
N PRO A 147 -4.87 -7.99 8.71
CA PRO A 147 -5.47 -7.59 9.98
C PRO A 147 -6.99 -7.76 9.95
N ASP A 148 -7.61 -8.12 11.07
CA ASP A 148 -9.05 -8.40 11.14
C ASP A 148 -9.89 -7.20 10.68
N SER A 149 -9.52 -5.99 11.06
CA SER A 149 -10.19 -4.76 10.62
C SER A 149 -10.12 -4.53 9.11
N VAL A 150 -9.06 -4.98 8.44
CA VAL A 150 -8.95 -4.91 6.97
C VAL A 150 -9.87 -5.92 6.31
N VAL A 151 -9.99 -7.12 6.89
CA VAL A 151 -10.98 -8.12 6.45
C VAL A 151 -12.39 -7.55 6.50
N GLU A 152 -12.75 -6.88 7.59
CA GLU A 152 -14.06 -6.22 7.75
C GLU A 152 -14.30 -5.16 6.67
N VAL A 153 -13.29 -4.35 6.33
CA VAL A 153 -13.40 -3.35 5.25
C VAL A 153 -13.66 -4.03 3.90
N ILE A 154 -12.90 -5.09 3.58
CA ILE A 154 -13.05 -5.81 2.31
C ILE A 154 -14.43 -6.47 2.21
N ASP A 155 -14.97 -7.00 3.30
CA ASP A 155 -16.32 -7.54 3.35
C ASP A 155 -17.37 -6.43 3.17
N GLU A 156 -17.20 -5.29 3.83
CA GLU A 156 -18.11 -4.12 3.73
C GLU A 156 -18.23 -3.59 2.29
N ILE A 157 -17.12 -3.52 1.56
CA ILE A 157 -17.10 -3.00 0.18
C ILE A 157 -17.33 -4.06 -0.89
N ASN A 158 -17.59 -5.32 -0.51
CA ASN A 158 -17.68 -6.47 -1.43
C ASN A 158 -16.42 -6.62 -2.31
N GLY A 159 -15.25 -6.46 -1.73
CA GLY A 159 -13.98 -6.40 -2.45
C GLY A 159 -13.63 -7.67 -3.21
N VAL A 160 -13.95 -8.86 -2.66
CA VAL A 160 -13.71 -10.15 -3.33
C VAL A 160 -14.63 -10.33 -4.54
N GLU A 161 -15.90 -9.96 -4.42
CA GLU A 161 -16.83 -9.98 -5.54
C GLU A 161 -16.36 -9.06 -6.67
N ARG A 162 -15.91 -7.85 -6.33
CA ARG A 162 -15.34 -6.89 -7.29
C ARG A 162 -14.20 -7.50 -8.08
N ILE A 163 -13.20 -8.07 -7.41
CA ILE A 163 -12.01 -8.60 -8.09
C ILE A 163 -12.36 -9.81 -8.97
N LYS A 164 -13.26 -10.68 -8.53
CA LYS A 164 -13.75 -11.81 -9.32
C LYS A 164 -14.54 -11.36 -10.55
N HIS A 165 -15.36 -10.34 -10.42
CA HIS A 165 -16.11 -9.75 -11.53
C HIS A 165 -15.18 -9.20 -12.61
N LEU A 166 -14.14 -8.46 -12.18
CA LEU A 166 -13.14 -7.90 -13.10
C LEU A 166 -12.35 -9.00 -13.83
N ALA A 167 -12.00 -10.08 -13.15
CA ALA A 167 -11.32 -11.22 -13.75
C ALA A 167 -12.14 -11.92 -14.85
N LYS A 168 -13.47 -12.02 -14.67
CA LYS A 168 -14.37 -12.57 -15.71
C LYS A 168 -14.41 -11.72 -16.97
N LYS A 169 -14.39 -10.39 -16.82
CA LYS A 169 -14.39 -9.46 -17.94
C LYS A 169 -13.11 -9.58 -18.79
N GLU A 170 -11.95 -9.66 -18.15
CA GLU A 170 -10.67 -9.82 -18.86
C GLU A 170 -10.63 -11.12 -19.67
N VAL A 171 -11.14 -12.23 -19.13
CA VAL A 171 -11.22 -13.51 -19.86
C VAL A 171 -12.14 -13.41 -21.08
N SER A 172 -13.24 -12.68 -21.01
CA SER A 172 -14.17 -12.51 -22.13
C SER A 172 -13.58 -11.63 -23.25
N GLU A 173 -12.75 -10.65 -22.93
CA GLU A 173 -12.05 -9.80 -23.91
C GLU A 173 -10.92 -10.55 -24.63
N LEU A 174 -10.22 -11.46 -23.92
CA LEU A 174 -9.18 -12.32 -24.52
C LEU A 174 -9.77 -13.47 -25.37
N GLY A 175 -10.99 -13.93 -25.06
CA GLY A 175 -11.70 -14.97 -25.79
C GLY A 175 -12.42 -14.49 -27.05
N GLY A 176 -12.50 -13.18 -27.27
CA GLY A 176 -13.17 -12.55 -28.41
C GLY A 176 -12.32 -12.36 -29.68
N ILE A 177 -11.07 -12.87 -29.69
CA ILE A 177 -10.20 -12.88 -30.87
C ILE A 177 -10.21 -14.30 -31.44
N SER A 178 -11.26 -14.62 -32.15
CA SER A 178 -11.33 -15.80 -33.04
C SER A 178 -11.90 -15.38 -34.38
#